data_3b420bfafa23f4f089393a8fd39b7bbc
#
_entry.id   3b420bfafa23f4f089393a8fd39b7bbc
#
_cell.length_a   1.000
_cell.length_b   1.000
_cell.length_c   1.000
_cell.angle_alpha   90.00
_cell.angle_beta   90.00
_cell.angle_gamma   90.00
#
_symmetry.space_group_name_H-M   'P 1'
#
loop_
_entity.id
_entity.type
_entity.pdbx_description
1 polymer ?
#
loop_
_entity_poly.entity_id
_entity_poly.type
_entity_poly.pdbx_seq_one_letter_code
_entity_poly.pdbx_strand_id
1 'polypeptide(L)'
;MKVLFVTIFIVIADQISKFMIKGIDIPFLGISFQGMPLGNSIPVFGDFLRITFIENPGMAFGIEVVDGKIFLTMFSIAASIGILFYLYLMRSEKLLFRLSLALILGGAIGNLIDRVFYGVIYGESSLFHGKVVDFIDADFFNIDFLGFQLSRFWVFNIADASVSIGVLLMLFFHRSFVDQKELPAIESKSSTEVNTSI
;
A
#
# COMPACT_ATOMS: atom_id res chain seq x y z
N MET A 1 -9.46 4.98 17.77
CA MET A 1 -8.26 4.41 17.09
C MET A 1 -7.48 5.52 16.40
N LYS A 2 -6.51 6.14 17.13
CA LYS A 2 -5.73 7.29 16.61
C LYS A 2 -4.88 6.96 15.36
N VAL A 3 -4.51 5.69 15.17
CA VAL A 3 -3.71 5.29 13.98
C VAL A 3 -4.44 5.45 12.65
N LEU A 4 -5.78 5.54 12.63
CA LEU A 4 -6.55 5.82 11.41
C LEU A 4 -6.28 7.22 10.83
N PHE A 5 -5.77 8.16 11.62
CA PHE A 5 -5.29 9.42 11.07
C PHE A 5 -4.11 9.23 10.10
N VAL A 6 -3.27 8.20 10.34
CA VAL A 6 -2.19 7.84 9.40
C VAL A 6 -2.80 7.31 8.10
N THR A 7 -3.79 6.42 8.17
CA THR A 7 -4.53 5.93 7.00
C THR A 7 -5.11 7.09 6.18
N ILE A 8 -5.82 8.01 6.84
CA ILE A 8 -6.43 9.18 6.19
C ILE A 8 -5.35 10.06 5.55
N PHE A 9 -4.25 10.32 6.27
CA PHE A 9 -3.15 11.12 5.75
C PHE A 9 -2.53 10.50 4.48
N ILE A 10 -2.28 9.19 4.48
CA ILE A 10 -1.75 8.48 3.31
C ILE A 10 -2.71 8.57 2.12
N VAL A 11 -4.00 8.33 2.34
CA VAL A 11 -5.02 8.45 1.28
C VAL A 11 -5.05 9.86 0.70
N ILE A 12 -5.05 10.88 1.53
CA ILE A 12 -5.06 12.27 1.07
C ILE A 12 -3.77 12.59 0.29
N ALA A 13 -2.61 12.23 0.82
CA ALA A 13 -1.32 12.48 0.16
C ALA A 13 -1.24 11.76 -1.19
N ASP A 14 -1.70 10.50 -1.25
CA ASP A 14 -1.74 9.70 -2.48
C ASP A 14 -2.65 10.34 -3.52
N GLN A 15 -3.88 10.69 -3.15
CA GLN A 15 -4.84 11.27 -4.09
C GLN A 15 -4.44 12.68 -4.56
N ILE A 16 -3.92 13.52 -3.68
CA ILE A 16 -3.43 14.85 -4.08
C ILE A 16 -2.28 14.70 -5.09
N SER A 17 -1.30 13.83 -4.81
CA SER A 17 -0.18 13.62 -5.72
C SER A 17 -0.63 13.07 -7.07
N LYS A 18 -1.58 12.14 -7.11
CA LYS A 18 -2.16 11.59 -8.34
C LYS A 18 -2.90 12.64 -9.16
N PHE A 19 -3.68 13.51 -8.50
CA PHE A 19 -4.34 14.63 -9.18
C PHE A 19 -3.31 15.64 -9.73
N MET A 20 -2.21 15.88 -9.04
CA MET A 20 -1.13 16.73 -9.57
C MET A 20 -0.46 16.14 -10.80
N ILE A 21 -0.35 14.81 -10.88
CA ILE A 21 0.28 14.12 -12.02
C ILE A 21 -0.70 13.99 -13.19
N LYS A 22 -1.89 13.45 -12.97
CA LYS A 22 -2.87 13.19 -14.03
C LYS A 22 -3.61 14.47 -14.47
N GLY A 23 -3.67 15.47 -13.60
CA GLY A 23 -4.54 16.63 -13.76
C GLY A 23 -5.96 16.35 -13.29
N ILE A 24 -6.79 17.36 -13.32
CA ILE A 24 -8.23 17.25 -12.99
C ILE A 24 -9.00 18.36 -13.71
N ASP A 25 -10.16 18.02 -14.25
CA ASP A 25 -11.09 18.98 -14.84
C ASP A 25 -12.49 18.73 -14.28
N ILE A 26 -12.98 19.68 -13.45
CA ILE A 26 -14.30 19.64 -12.84
C ILE A 26 -15.02 20.95 -13.20
N PRO A 27 -15.64 21.03 -14.39
CA PRO A 27 -16.19 22.28 -14.92
C PRO A 27 -17.23 22.93 -14.03
N PHE A 28 -18.09 22.14 -13.35
CA PHE A 28 -19.14 22.67 -12.46
C PHE A 28 -18.59 23.32 -11.18
N LEU A 29 -17.34 23.01 -10.80
CA LEU A 29 -16.64 23.68 -9.69
C LEU A 29 -15.66 24.76 -10.17
N GLY A 30 -15.49 24.92 -11.48
CA GLY A 30 -14.50 25.82 -12.06
C GLY A 30 -13.06 25.40 -11.77
N ILE A 31 -12.83 24.13 -11.46
CA ILE A 31 -11.51 23.55 -11.19
C ILE A 31 -11.01 22.93 -12.46
N SER A 32 -9.92 23.46 -13.01
CA SER A 32 -9.19 22.87 -14.12
C SER A 32 -7.70 22.95 -13.85
N PHE A 33 -7.04 21.81 -13.78
CA PHE A 33 -5.61 21.69 -13.59
C PHE A 33 -5.05 20.71 -14.63
N GLN A 34 -4.16 21.17 -15.49
CA GLN A 34 -3.53 20.34 -16.51
C GLN A 34 -2.38 19.55 -15.88
N GLY A 35 -2.48 18.22 -15.91
CA GLY A 35 -1.43 17.30 -15.46
C GLY A 35 -0.34 17.09 -16.50
N MET A 36 0.47 16.06 -16.27
CA MET A 36 1.50 15.62 -17.21
C MET A 36 0.88 14.80 -18.35
N PRO A 37 1.44 14.86 -19.57
CA PRO A 37 1.10 13.91 -20.62
C PRO A 37 1.44 12.48 -20.21
N LEU A 38 0.59 11.52 -20.55
CA LEU A 38 0.82 10.10 -20.28
C LEU A 38 2.14 9.62 -20.94
N GLY A 39 2.94 8.89 -20.19
CA GLY A 39 4.26 8.42 -20.62
C GLY A 39 5.38 9.47 -20.51
N ASN A 40 5.05 10.71 -20.15
CA ASN A 40 6.08 11.74 -19.99
C ASN A 40 6.89 11.51 -18.70
N SER A 41 8.18 11.90 -18.72
CA SER A 41 9.12 11.66 -17.63
C SER A 41 9.97 12.90 -17.38
N ILE A 42 10.01 13.36 -16.13
CA ILE A 42 10.77 14.52 -15.67
C ILE A 42 11.82 14.05 -14.67
N PRO A 43 13.13 14.29 -14.90
CA PRO A 43 14.16 13.95 -13.93
C PRO A 43 14.06 14.87 -12.70
N VAL A 44 14.12 14.28 -11.49
CA VAL A 44 14.12 15.00 -10.22
C VAL A 44 15.52 14.96 -9.60
N PHE A 45 16.16 13.79 -9.64
CA PHE A 45 17.51 13.61 -9.13
C PHE A 45 18.34 12.77 -10.11
N GLY A 46 18.89 13.43 -11.13
CA GLY A 46 19.58 12.77 -12.23
C GLY A 46 18.71 11.70 -12.89
N ASP A 47 19.32 10.57 -13.24
CA ASP A 47 18.59 9.42 -13.78
C ASP A 47 18.08 8.48 -12.69
N PHE A 48 18.49 8.70 -11.43
CA PHE A 48 18.10 7.85 -10.29
C PHE A 48 16.62 7.98 -9.93
N LEU A 49 16.09 9.21 -9.87
CA LEU A 49 14.70 9.48 -9.52
C LEU A 49 14.04 10.39 -10.55
N ARG A 50 12.96 9.92 -11.10
CA ARG A 50 12.15 10.63 -12.10
C ARG A 50 10.69 10.63 -11.66
N ILE A 51 9.94 11.61 -12.14
CA ILE A 51 8.47 11.58 -12.12
C ILE A 51 8.03 11.17 -13.52
N THR A 52 7.45 9.98 -13.63
CA THR A 52 7.01 9.40 -14.91
C THR A 52 5.54 9.03 -14.83
N PHE A 53 4.66 9.71 -15.56
CA PHE A 53 3.23 9.43 -15.50
C PHE A 53 2.89 8.13 -16.25
N ILE A 54 2.40 7.14 -15.52
CA ILE A 54 1.91 5.86 -16.05
C ILE A 54 0.53 5.57 -15.49
N GLU A 55 -0.32 4.96 -16.31
CA GLU A 55 -1.59 4.39 -15.89
C GLU A 55 -1.51 2.87 -15.87
N ASN A 56 -1.72 2.31 -14.69
CA ASN A 56 -1.65 0.87 -14.46
C ASN A 56 -3.06 0.26 -14.48
N PRO A 57 -3.43 -0.49 -15.50
CA PRO A 57 -4.75 -1.12 -15.59
C PRO A 57 -4.95 -2.32 -14.63
N GLY A 58 -3.94 -2.61 -13.80
CA GLY A 58 -3.96 -3.76 -12.90
C GLY A 58 -3.43 -5.04 -13.55
N MET A 59 -2.55 -4.89 -14.54
CA MET A 59 -1.84 -6.02 -15.13
C MET A 59 -0.74 -6.49 -14.18
N ALA A 60 -0.99 -7.60 -13.47
CA ALA A 60 0.07 -8.33 -12.81
C ALA A 60 0.78 -9.17 -13.89
N PHE A 61 2.08 -8.92 -14.11
CA PHE A 61 2.92 -9.69 -15.04
C PHE A 61 2.51 -9.64 -16.53
N GLY A 62 1.82 -8.60 -17.00
CA GLY A 62 1.48 -8.45 -18.41
C GLY A 62 0.37 -9.37 -18.92
N ILE A 63 -0.34 -10.06 -18.04
CA ILE A 63 -1.47 -10.93 -18.40
C ILE A 63 -2.76 -10.11 -18.36
N GLU A 64 -3.35 -9.84 -19.52
CA GLU A 64 -4.72 -9.33 -19.62
C GLU A 64 -5.68 -10.48 -19.33
N VAL A 65 -6.22 -10.53 -18.13
CA VAL A 65 -7.34 -11.41 -17.80
C VAL A 65 -8.62 -10.67 -18.20
N VAL A 66 -9.46 -11.29 -19.02
CA VAL A 66 -10.81 -10.81 -19.30
C VAL A 66 -11.51 -10.60 -17.95
N ASP A 67 -12.03 -9.39 -17.69
CA ASP A 67 -12.58 -8.95 -16.39
C ASP A 67 -11.58 -8.82 -15.23
N GLY A 68 -10.27 -8.90 -15.47
CA GLY A 68 -9.24 -8.80 -14.41
C GLY A 68 -9.31 -7.49 -13.60
N LYS A 69 -9.77 -6.40 -14.21
CA LYS A 69 -9.94 -5.09 -13.52
C LYS A 69 -11.01 -5.17 -12.43
N ILE A 70 -12.17 -5.76 -12.74
CA ILE A 70 -13.26 -5.94 -11.75
C ILE A 70 -12.78 -6.86 -10.63
N PHE A 71 -12.15 -7.99 -10.98
CA PHE A 71 -11.62 -8.90 -9.98
C PHE A 71 -10.64 -8.21 -9.03
N LEU A 72 -9.68 -7.45 -9.54
CA LEU A 72 -8.72 -6.70 -8.72
C LEU A 72 -9.40 -5.63 -7.86
N THR A 73 -10.42 -4.96 -8.39
CA THR A 73 -11.17 -3.96 -7.63
C THR A 73 -11.95 -4.63 -6.50
N MET A 74 -12.65 -5.74 -6.77
CA MET A 74 -13.38 -6.49 -5.74
C MET A 74 -12.43 -7.07 -4.68
N PHE A 75 -11.30 -7.61 -5.10
CA PHE A 75 -10.27 -8.07 -4.19
C PHE A 75 -9.75 -6.93 -3.30
N SER A 76 -9.49 -5.74 -3.88
CA SER A 76 -9.04 -4.57 -3.13
C SER A 76 -10.08 -4.09 -2.11
N ILE A 77 -11.37 -4.14 -2.45
CA ILE A 77 -12.47 -3.85 -1.51
C ILE A 77 -12.45 -4.84 -0.35
N ALA A 78 -12.44 -6.14 -0.66
CA ALA A 78 -12.45 -7.19 0.35
C ALA A 78 -11.22 -7.10 1.27
N ALA A 79 -10.03 -6.88 0.69
CA ALA A 79 -8.80 -6.70 1.43
C ALA A 79 -8.86 -5.46 2.35
N SER A 80 -9.34 -4.31 1.84
CA SER A 80 -9.45 -3.08 2.65
C SER A 80 -10.40 -3.27 3.83
N ILE A 81 -11.55 -3.91 3.61
CA ILE A 81 -12.51 -4.24 4.70
C ILE A 81 -11.88 -5.20 5.69
N GLY A 82 -11.21 -6.26 5.21
CA GLY A 82 -10.53 -7.24 6.05
C GLY A 82 -9.43 -6.62 6.92
N ILE A 83 -8.60 -5.74 6.35
CA ILE A 83 -7.53 -5.03 7.08
C ILE A 83 -8.13 -4.08 8.12
N LEU A 84 -9.18 -3.33 7.76
CA LEU A 84 -9.87 -2.43 8.70
C LEU A 84 -10.47 -3.22 9.88
N PHE A 85 -11.13 -4.34 9.60
CA PHE A 85 -11.68 -5.22 10.62
C PHE A 85 -10.59 -5.81 11.51
N TYR A 86 -9.50 -6.28 10.91
CA TYR A 86 -8.34 -6.81 11.63
C TYR A 86 -7.68 -5.73 12.51
N LEU A 87 -7.52 -4.52 12.00
CA LEU A 87 -7.03 -3.37 12.77
C LEU A 87 -7.95 -3.05 13.97
N TYR A 88 -9.27 -3.22 13.81
CA TYR A 88 -10.22 -3.06 14.92
C TYR A 88 -10.04 -4.16 15.96
N LEU A 89 -9.88 -5.41 15.57
CA LEU A 89 -9.62 -6.51 16.51
C LEU A 89 -8.30 -6.31 17.26
N MET A 90 -7.28 -5.81 16.57
CA MET A 90 -5.93 -5.59 17.10
C MET A 90 -5.76 -4.20 17.77
N ARG A 91 -6.84 -3.53 18.14
CA ARG A 91 -6.80 -2.16 18.69
C ARG A 91 -6.03 -2.02 20.01
N SER A 92 -5.83 -3.12 20.74
CA SER A 92 -5.08 -3.17 22.03
C SER A 92 -3.62 -3.59 21.84
N GLU A 93 -3.19 -3.95 20.62
CA GLU A 93 -1.83 -4.36 20.34
C GLU A 93 -0.86 -3.15 20.30
N LYS A 94 0.43 -3.43 20.23
CA LYS A 94 1.49 -2.42 20.22
C LYS A 94 1.30 -1.40 19.11
N LEU A 95 1.67 -0.16 19.38
CA LEU A 95 1.48 0.96 18.45
C LEU A 95 2.10 0.70 17.08
N LEU A 96 3.30 0.14 17.04
CA LEU A 96 4.03 -0.13 15.79
C LEU A 96 3.27 -1.12 14.89
N PHE A 97 2.70 -2.18 15.47
CA PHE A 97 1.87 -3.15 14.75
C PHE A 97 0.64 -2.48 14.14
N ARG A 98 -0.06 -1.66 14.93
CA ARG A 98 -1.22 -0.92 14.44
C ARG A 98 -0.89 0.13 13.40
N LEU A 99 0.29 0.76 13.49
CA LEU A 99 0.80 1.68 12.47
C LEU A 99 1.10 0.96 11.16
N SER A 100 1.70 -0.24 11.22
CA SER A 100 1.94 -1.07 10.02
C SER A 100 0.62 -1.38 9.30
N LEU A 101 -0.41 -1.81 10.04
CA LEU A 101 -1.74 -2.06 9.48
C LEU A 101 -2.40 -0.79 8.92
N ALA A 102 -2.22 0.36 9.60
CA ALA A 102 -2.78 1.63 9.14
C ALA A 102 -2.12 2.13 7.84
N LEU A 103 -0.82 1.90 7.66
CA LEU A 103 -0.09 2.19 6.42
C LEU A 103 -0.57 1.29 5.28
N ILE A 104 -0.70 -0.02 5.52
CA ILE A 104 -1.21 -0.97 4.53
C ILE A 104 -2.65 -0.60 4.12
N LEU A 105 -3.49 -0.29 5.10
CA LEU A 105 -4.87 0.13 4.84
C LEU A 105 -4.93 1.43 4.02
N GLY A 106 -4.07 2.41 4.33
CA GLY A 106 -4.01 3.67 3.61
C GLY A 106 -3.65 3.48 2.14
N GLY A 107 -2.64 2.67 1.86
CA GLY A 107 -2.25 2.35 0.49
C GLY A 107 -3.31 1.52 -0.25
N ALA A 108 -3.92 0.53 0.43
CA ALA A 108 -5.00 -0.26 -0.17
C ALA A 108 -6.19 0.62 -0.57
N ILE A 109 -6.62 1.56 0.30
CA ILE A 109 -7.72 2.49 0.00
C ILE A 109 -7.31 3.49 -1.09
N GLY A 110 -6.06 4.02 -1.07
CA GLY A 110 -5.57 4.94 -2.09
C GLY A 110 -5.73 4.37 -3.50
N ASN A 111 -5.17 3.20 -3.73
CA ASN A 111 -5.29 2.51 -5.02
C ASN A 111 -6.72 2.00 -5.33
N LEU A 112 -7.53 1.74 -4.32
CA LEU A 112 -8.93 1.37 -4.50
C LEU A 112 -9.75 2.54 -5.04
N ILE A 113 -9.50 3.78 -4.57
CA ILE A 113 -10.19 4.98 -5.07
C ILE A 113 -9.99 5.13 -6.58
N ASP A 114 -8.77 4.97 -7.06
CA ASP A 114 -8.47 5.04 -8.49
C ASP A 114 -9.26 3.99 -9.27
N ARG A 115 -9.21 2.73 -8.84
CA ARG A 115 -9.90 1.61 -9.51
C ARG A 115 -11.41 1.79 -9.55
N VAL A 116 -12.00 2.32 -8.49
CA VAL A 116 -13.45 2.50 -8.41
C VAL A 116 -13.89 3.72 -9.20
N PHE A 117 -13.23 4.87 -9.02
CA PHE A 117 -13.79 6.17 -9.40
C PHE A 117 -13.11 6.83 -10.60
N TYR A 118 -11.81 6.60 -10.85
CA TYR A 118 -11.09 7.36 -11.89
C TYR A 118 -11.63 7.13 -13.29
N GLY A 119 -12.14 5.92 -13.59
CA GLY A 119 -12.81 5.68 -14.87
C GLY A 119 -13.94 6.67 -15.15
N VAL A 120 -14.76 6.95 -14.15
CA VAL A 120 -15.91 7.85 -14.26
C VAL A 120 -15.48 9.32 -14.14
N ILE A 121 -14.58 9.65 -13.19
CA ILE A 121 -14.10 11.03 -12.97
C ILE A 121 -13.46 11.58 -14.25
N TYR A 122 -12.68 10.76 -14.95
CA TYR A 122 -11.98 11.17 -16.18
C TYR A 122 -12.73 10.82 -17.47
N GLY A 123 -13.93 10.22 -17.38
CA GLY A 123 -14.73 9.83 -18.56
C GLY A 123 -14.08 8.75 -19.43
N GLU A 124 -13.14 7.97 -18.85
CA GLU A 124 -12.35 6.97 -19.60
C GLU A 124 -12.98 5.56 -19.56
N SER A 125 -13.73 5.25 -18.51
CA SER A 125 -14.37 3.94 -18.34
C SER A 125 -15.50 3.99 -17.31
N SER A 126 -16.22 2.87 -17.16
CA SER A 126 -17.27 2.74 -16.17
C SER A 126 -16.72 2.59 -14.75
N LEU A 127 -17.60 2.67 -13.74
CA LEU A 127 -17.28 2.42 -12.34
C LEU A 127 -16.58 1.06 -12.19
N PHE A 128 -15.61 0.96 -11.29
CA PHE A 128 -14.77 -0.22 -11.01
C PHE A 128 -13.78 -0.61 -12.12
N HIS A 129 -13.62 0.21 -13.16
CA HIS A 129 -12.70 -0.04 -14.27
C HIS A 129 -11.59 1.03 -14.38
N GLY A 130 -11.44 1.88 -13.36
CA GLY A 130 -10.38 2.88 -13.33
C GLY A 130 -8.98 2.24 -13.32
N LYS A 131 -8.01 3.01 -13.81
CA LYS A 131 -6.60 2.66 -13.78
C LYS A 131 -5.91 3.37 -12.62
N VAL A 132 -4.94 2.71 -12.01
CA VAL A 132 -4.12 3.33 -10.96
C VAL A 132 -3.11 4.27 -11.59
N VAL A 133 -2.94 5.45 -11.00
CA VAL A 133 -1.93 6.43 -11.42
C VAL A 133 -0.63 6.15 -10.68
N ASP A 134 0.43 5.80 -11.43
CA ASP A 134 1.78 5.57 -10.93
C ASP A 134 2.71 6.66 -11.48
N PHE A 135 3.68 7.12 -10.65
CA PHE A 135 4.52 8.25 -11.04
C PHE A 135 5.91 8.32 -10.41
N ILE A 136 6.21 7.54 -9.36
CA ILE A 136 7.54 7.47 -8.77
C ILE A 136 8.35 6.46 -9.55
N ASP A 137 9.28 6.95 -10.35
CA ASP A 137 10.15 6.16 -11.22
C ASP A 137 11.56 6.21 -10.63
N ALA A 138 11.95 5.17 -9.89
CA ALA A 138 13.21 5.08 -9.21
C ALA A 138 14.07 3.97 -9.80
N ASP A 139 15.30 4.33 -10.16
CA ASP A 139 16.32 3.40 -10.67
C ASP A 139 17.19 2.92 -9.49
N PHE A 140 16.75 1.86 -8.82
CA PHE A 140 17.49 1.35 -7.67
C PHE A 140 18.66 0.44 -8.05
N PHE A 141 18.62 -0.22 -9.21
CA PHE A 141 19.65 -1.19 -9.57
C PHE A 141 19.73 -1.43 -11.08
N ASN A 142 20.89 -1.15 -11.67
CA ASN A 142 21.32 -1.79 -12.89
C ASN A 142 21.95 -3.14 -12.56
N ILE A 143 21.14 -4.16 -12.27
CA ILE A 143 21.64 -5.50 -11.99
C ILE A 143 21.57 -6.34 -13.26
N ASP A 144 22.74 -6.62 -13.83
CA ASP A 144 22.94 -7.70 -14.78
C ASP A 144 23.15 -9.00 -13.99
N PHE A 145 22.11 -9.79 -13.83
CA PHE A 145 22.21 -11.11 -13.22
C PHE A 145 21.77 -12.19 -14.20
N LEU A 146 22.71 -13.06 -14.58
CA LEU A 146 22.50 -14.20 -15.50
C LEU A 146 21.82 -13.86 -16.84
N GLY A 147 22.11 -12.66 -17.40
CA GLY A 147 21.53 -12.23 -18.67
C GLY A 147 20.15 -11.56 -18.54
N PHE A 148 19.64 -11.40 -17.34
CA PHE A 148 18.47 -10.59 -17.05
C PHE A 148 18.93 -9.17 -16.66
N GLN A 149 18.72 -8.20 -17.55
CA GLN A 149 18.92 -6.80 -17.24
C GLN A 149 17.67 -6.27 -16.53
N LEU A 150 17.72 -6.12 -15.22
CA LEU A 150 16.76 -5.32 -14.47
C LEU A 150 17.24 -3.87 -14.51
N SER A 151 16.84 -3.15 -15.56
CA SER A 151 17.33 -1.79 -15.80
C SER A 151 16.59 -0.71 -15.02
N ARG A 152 15.40 -0.99 -14.49
CA ARG A 152 14.60 -0.05 -13.68
C ARG A 152 13.61 -0.79 -12.79
N PHE A 153 13.33 -0.22 -11.59
CA PHE A 153 12.20 -0.63 -10.77
C PHE A 153 10.89 -0.20 -11.45
N TRP A 154 9.80 -0.93 -11.20
CA TRP A 154 8.49 -0.51 -11.70
C TRP A 154 8.11 0.85 -11.12
N VAL A 155 7.48 1.69 -11.95
CA VAL A 155 6.92 2.96 -11.50
C VAL A 155 5.81 2.66 -10.50
N PHE A 156 5.80 3.36 -9.38
CA PHE A 156 4.87 3.17 -8.27
C PHE A 156 4.35 4.52 -7.75
N ASN A 157 3.48 4.50 -6.75
CA ASN A 157 2.87 5.69 -6.16
C ASN A 157 3.02 5.71 -4.62
N ILE A 158 2.45 6.71 -3.96
CA ILE A 158 2.49 6.84 -2.49
C ILE A 158 1.76 5.70 -1.80
N ALA A 159 0.65 5.23 -2.36
CA ALA A 159 -0.11 4.11 -1.82
C ALA A 159 0.75 2.82 -1.80
N ASP A 160 1.46 2.52 -2.90
CA ASP A 160 2.34 1.34 -2.99
C ASP A 160 3.52 1.42 -2.02
N ALA A 161 4.14 2.61 -1.93
CA ALA A 161 5.20 2.87 -0.95
C ALA A 161 4.70 2.63 0.49
N SER A 162 3.50 3.11 0.80
CA SER A 162 2.87 2.94 2.11
C SER A 162 2.59 1.48 2.44
N VAL A 163 2.06 0.69 1.48
CA VAL A 163 1.88 -0.76 1.65
C VAL A 163 3.23 -1.43 1.90
N SER A 164 4.24 -1.13 1.08
CA SER A 164 5.57 -1.72 1.18
C SER A 164 6.21 -1.44 2.55
N ILE A 165 6.18 -0.19 3.00
CA ILE A 165 6.69 0.21 4.32
C ILE A 165 5.92 -0.52 5.44
N GLY A 166 4.60 -0.57 5.36
CA GLY A 166 3.76 -1.27 6.34
C GLY A 166 4.07 -2.75 6.44
N VAL A 167 4.26 -3.43 5.31
CA VAL A 167 4.65 -4.84 5.24
C VAL A 167 6.06 -5.05 5.81
N LEU A 168 7.03 -4.23 5.43
CA LEU A 168 8.39 -4.32 5.95
C LEU A 168 8.42 -4.12 7.47
N LEU A 169 7.71 -3.13 8.01
CA LEU A 169 7.59 -2.93 9.45
C LEU A 169 7.01 -4.17 10.13
N MET A 170 5.99 -4.79 9.54
CA MET A 170 5.38 -5.99 10.08
C MET A 170 6.36 -7.18 10.09
N LEU A 171 7.14 -7.37 9.03
CA LEU A 171 8.12 -8.44 8.91
C LEU A 171 9.30 -8.27 9.87
N PHE A 172 9.91 -7.08 9.91
CA PHE A 172 11.09 -6.83 10.74
C PHE A 172 10.78 -6.83 12.23
N PHE A 173 9.59 -6.38 12.62
CA PHE A 173 9.19 -6.30 14.02
C PHE A 173 8.27 -7.43 14.47
N HIS A 174 8.07 -8.46 13.63
CA HIS A 174 7.25 -9.63 13.96
C HIS A 174 7.62 -10.28 15.31
N ARG A 175 8.91 -10.47 15.57
CA ARG A 175 9.39 -11.02 16.86
C ARG A 175 8.97 -10.17 18.06
N SER A 176 9.01 -8.83 17.92
CA SER A 176 8.56 -7.92 18.98
C SER A 176 7.06 -8.02 19.25
N PHE A 177 6.27 -8.63 18.37
CA PHE A 177 4.84 -8.80 18.52
C PHE A 177 4.47 -10.15 19.13
N VAL A 178 5.32 -11.18 18.94
CA VAL A 178 5.06 -12.57 19.38
C VAL A 178 5.60 -12.85 20.78
N ASP A 179 6.72 -12.27 21.18
CA ASP A 179 7.49 -12.64 22.39
C ASP A 179 6.81 -12.38 23.75
N GLN A 180 5.58 -11.92 23.80
CA GLN A 180 4.85 -11.71 25.08
C GLN A 180 3.65 -12.62 25.31
N LYS A 181 3.28 -13.49 24.37
CA LYS A 181 2.14 -14.41 24.55
C LYS A 181 2.51 -15.85 24.93
N GLU A 182 3.79 -16.21 24.89
CA GLU A 182 4.26 -17.57 25.17
C GLU A 182 5.26 -17.65 26.33
N LEU A 183 4.86 -17.23 27.53
CA LEU A 183 5.43 -17.76 28.75
C LEU A 183 4.26 -18.27 29.63
N PRO A 184 3.81 -19.50 29.45
CA PRO A 184 3.06 -20.13 30.51
C PRO A 184 4.01 -20.30 31.70
N ALA A 185 3.55 -19.84 32.86
CA ALA A 185 4.21 -20.03 34.15
C ALA A 185 4.43 -21.54 34.41
N ILE A 186 5.57 -22.07 34.01
CA ILE A 186 6.08 -23.37 34.41
C ILE A 186 7.36 -23.10 35.16
N GLU A 187 7.24 -22.62 36.41
CA GLU A 187 8.26 -22.77 37.45
C GLU A 187 7.73 -22.26 38.79
N SER A 188 6.93 -23.07 39.48
CA SER A 188 6.83 -23.01 40.91
C SER A 188 6.09 -24.21 41.51
N LYS A 189 6.37 -25.43 41.06
CA LYS A 189 5.90 -26.65 41.74
C LYS A 189 6.99 -27.72 41.79
N SER A 190 8.15 -27.43 42.31
CA SER A 190 9.14 -28.49 42.63
C SER A 190 10.06 -28.19 43.80
N SER A 191 9.62 -27.43 44.79
CA SER A 191 10.41 -27.22 46.01
C SER A 191 9.64 -27.34 47.32
N THR A 192 8.56 -28.17 47.38
CA THR A 192 7.82 -28.35 48.64
C THR A 192 7.44 -29.81 48.91
N GLU A 193 8.21 -30.80 48.39
CA GLU A 193 8.04 -32.20 48.83
C GLU A 193 9.38 -32.90 49.00
N VAL A 194 10.23 -32.41 49.87
CA VAL A 194 11.28 -33.21 50.52
C VAL A 194 11.55 -32.57 51.88
N ASN A 195 10.73 -32.84 52.88
CA ASN A 195 11.11 -32.84 54.30
C ASN A 195 9.90 -33.23 55.19
N THR A 196 9.52 -34.52 55.16
CA THR A 196 8.83 -35.12 56.27
C THR A 196 8.97 -36.65 56.18
N SER A 197 10.14 -37.14 56.61
CA SER A 197 10.27 -38.56 57.11
C SER A 197 11.64 -38.69 57.72
N ILE A 198 11.75 -38.37 59.02
CA ILE A 198 12.48 -39.12 60.08
C ILE A 198 11.84 -38.71 61.41
#